data_2a1aa8bfd676b9566ae59a616fd38c41
#
_entry.id   2a1aa8bfd676b9566ae59a616fd38c41
#
_cell.length_a   1.000
_cell.length_b   1.000
_cell.length_c   1.000
_cell.angle_alpha   90.00
_cell.angle_beta   90.00
_cell.angle_gamma   90.00
#
_symmetry.space_group_name_H-M   'P 1'
#
loop_
_entity.id
_entity.type
_entity.pdbx_description
1 polymer ?
#
loop_
_entity_poly.entity_id
_entity_poly.type
_entity_poly.pdbx_seq_one_letter_code
_entity_poly.pdbx_strand_id
1 'polypeptide(L)'
;MFNENLVRLRKINQMTQEDIAEEVGVSRQAVAKWESGETIPDLDKCKSLAEIFGVSLDDLANYEPADNLGLDLPPKGKHLFGMVTVGDKGQIVIPSKARKLFNISPGDQLVVLGDESQGMAILKAKDFLNMANMIRKAIKDR
;
A
#
# COMPACT_ATOMS: atom_id res chain seq x y z
N MET A 1 9.66 -12.24 -5.37
CA MET A 1 9.50 -10.92 -4.73
C MET A 1 9.44 -9.80 -5.75
N PHE A 2 10.51 -9.03 -6.00
CA PHE A 2 10.47 -7.94 -6.99
C PHE A 2 10.00 -8.39 -8.38
N ASN A 3 10.63 -9.42 -8.91
CA ASN A 3 10.29 -9.95 -10.24
C ASN A 3 8.84 -10.41 -10.35
N GLU A 4 8.32 -11.06 -9.33
CA GLU A 4 6.92 -11.51 -9.27
C GLU A 4 5.96 -10.32 -9.21
N ASN A 5 6.29 -9.30 -8.41
CA ASN A 5 5.50 -8.08 -8.30
C ASN A 5 5.47 -7.32 -9.63
N LEU A 6 6.62 -7.24 -10.32
CA LEU A 6 6.71 -6.60 -11.63
C LEU A 6 5.80 -7.29 -12.66
N VAL A 7 5.87 -8.60 -12.75
CA VAL A 7 5.01 -9.38 -13.66
C VAL A 7 3.53 -9.16 -13.35
N ARG A 8 3.17 -9.23 -12.07
CA ARG A 8 1.79 -9.06 -11.61
C ARG A 8 1.26 -7.66 -11.96
N LEU A 9 2.02 -6.62 -11.63
CA LEU A 9 1.62 -5.23 -11.91
C LEU A 9 1.48 -4.97 -13.40
N ARG A 10 2.41 -5.49 -14.21
CA ARG A 10 2.33 -5.37 -15.66
C ARG A 10 1.06 -6.00 -16.22
N LYS A 11 0.75 -7.22 -15.80
CA LYS A 11 -0.44 -7.96 -16.26
C LYS A 11 -1.74 -7.28 -15.83
N ILE A 12 -1.82 -6.82 -14.58
CA ILE A 12 -3.00 -6.09 -14.06
C ILE A 12 -3.27 -4.84 -14.90
N ASN A 13 -2.20 -4.12 -15.25
CA ASN A 13 -2.31 -2.90 -16.05
C ASN A 13 -2.40 -3.17 -17.57
N GLN A 14 -2.51 -4.44 -17.96
CA GLN A 14 -2.64 -4.86 -19.37
C GLN A 14 -1.52 -4.32 -20.27
N MET A 15 -0.31 -4.24 -19.74
CA MET A 15 0.88 -3.79 -20.45
C MET A 15 1.72 -4.97 -20.92
N THR A 16 2.37 -4.79 -22.08
CA THR A 16 3.38 -5.73 -22.56
C THR A 16 4.76 -5.40 -21.97
N GLN A 17 5.71 -6.32 -22.07
CA GLN A 17 7.11 -6.04 -21.72
C GLN A 17 7.66 -4.87 -22.53
N GLU A 18 7.24 -4.76 -23.79
CA GLU A 18 7.63 -3.68 -24.67
C GLU A 18 7.07 -2.33 -24.22
N ASP A 19 5.83 -2.30 -23.74
CA ASP A 19 5.22 -1.08 -23.17
C ASP A 19 6.03 -0.59 -21.97
N ILE A 20 6.39 -1.47 -21.07
CA ILE A 20 7.24 -1.14 -19.91
C ILE A 20 8.61 -0.64 -20.36
N ALA A 21 9.22 -1.32 -21.31
CA ALA A 21 10.54 -0.96 -21.84
C ALA A 21 10.54 0.46 -22.43
N GLU A 22 9.52 0.80 -23.18
CA GLU A 22 9.34 2.12 -23.76
C GLU A 22 9.14 3.19 -22.68
N GLU A 23 8.27 2.94 -21.71
CA GLU A 23 8.00 3.88 -20.62
C GLU A 23 9.24 4.15 -19.74
N VAL A 24 10.05 3.14 -19.48
CA VAL A 24 11.24 3.24 -18.63
C VAL A 24 12.48 3.67 -19.40
N GLY A 25 12.47 3.52 -20.73
CA GLY A 25 13.59 3.86 -21.59
C GLY A 25 14.69 2.80 -21.62
N VAL A 26 14.30 1.53 -21.64
CA VAL A 26 15.21 0.38 -21.71
C VAL A 26 14.78 -0.56 -22.83
N SER A 27 15.58 -1.61 -23.11
CA SER A 27 15.20 -2.63 -24.07
C SER A 27 14.17 -3.60 -23.49
N ARG A 28 13.38 -4.22 -24.36
CA ARG A 28 12.45 -5.29 -23.96
C ARG A 28 13.22 -6.44 -23.25
N GLN A 29 14.41 -6.75 -23.74
CA GLN A 29 15.25 -7.79 -23.16
C GLN A 29 15.62 -7.48 -21.70
N ALA A 30 15.87 -6.22 -21.38
CA ALA A 30 16.14 -5.80 -20.01
C ALA A 30 14.92 -6.09 -19.10
N VAL A 31 13.72 -5.74 -19.56
CA VAL A 31 12.47 -6.02 -18.81
C VAL A 31 12.28 -7.52 -18.62
N ALA A 32 12.50 -8.32 -19.67
CA ALA A 32 12.39 -9.77 -19.59
C ALA A 32 13.35 -10.37 -18.54
N LYS A 33 14.57 -9.85 -18.45
CA LYS A 33 15.55 -10.28 -17.43
C LYS A 33 15.13 -9.87 -16.03
N TRP A 34 14.54 -8.71 -15.85
CA TRP A 34 13.99 -8.30 -14.56
C TRP A 34 12.87 -9.23 -14.12
N GLU A 35 11.96 -9.57 -15.03
CA GLU A 35 10.83 -10.45 -14.73
C GLU A 35 11.24 -11.89 -14.45
N SER A 36 12.30 -12.38 -15.10
CA SER A 36 12.84 -13.71 -14.84
C SER A 36 13.69 -13.79 -13.56
N GLY A 37 14.02 -12.66 -12.96
CA GLY A 37 14.89 -12.59 -11.80
C GLY A 37 16.38 -12.70 -12.15
N GLU A 38 16.74 -12.73 -13.44
CA GLU A 38 18.14 -12.81 -13.88
C GLU A 38 18.91 -11.53 -13.53
N THR A 39 18.27 -10.37 -13.66
CA THR A 39 18.84 -9.08 -13.26
C THR A 39 17.83 -8.27 -12.46
N ILE A 40 18.32 -7.25 -11.76
CA ILE A 40 17.51 -6.29 -10.99
C ILE A 40 17.78 -4.92 -11.59
N PRO A 41 16.72 -4.09 -11.82
CA PRO A 41 16.93 -2.74 -12.29
C PRO A 41 17.65 -1.88 -11.24
N ASP A 42 18.37 -0.86 -11.69
CA ASP A 42 18.93 0.14 -10.78
C ASP A 42 17.83 0.94 -10.06
N LEU A 43 18.22 1.72 -9.06
CA LEU A 43 17.28 2.47 -8.22
C LEU A 43 16.42 3.44 -9.04
N ASP A 44 17.00 4.12 -10.02
CA ASP A 44 16.24 5.08 -10.84
C ASP A 44 15.17 4.37 -11.68
N LYS A 45 15.49 3.20 -12.23
CA LYS A 45 14.53 2.38 -12.98
C LYS A 45 13.44 1.85 -12.05
N CYS A 46 13.80 1.42 -10.84
CA CYS A 46 12.82 0.99 -9.83
C CYS A 46 11.85 2.11 -9.46
N LYS A 47 12.34 3.32 -9.28
CA LYS A 47 11.49 4.49 -9.01
C LYS A 47 10.54 4.78 -10.17
N SER A 48 11.03 4.70 -11.40
CA SER A 48 10.20 4.89 -12.60
C SER A 48 9.10 3.83 -12.67
N LEU A 49 9.42 2.58 -12.41
CA LEU A 49 8.44 1.48 -12.38
C LEU A 49 7.37 1.72 -11.30
N ALA A 50 7.77 2.12 -10.10
CA ALA A 50 6.84 2.41 -9.02
C ALA A 50 5.87 3.54 -9.40
N GLU A 51 6.36 4.59 -10.06
CA GLU A 51 5.53 5.68 -10.57
C GLU A 51 4.56 5.23 -11.65
N ILE A 52 5.02 4.45 -12.62
CA ILE A 52 4.18 3.90 -13.71
C ILE A 52 3.01 3.11 -13.14
N PHE A 53 3.25 2.29 -12.12
CA PHE A 53 2.22 1.44 -11.53
C PHE A 53 1.45 2.10 -10.37
N GLY A 54 1.84 3.29 -9.94
CA GLY A 54 1.19 4.00 -8.83
C GLY A 54 1.31 3.28 -7.49
N VAL A 55 2.42 2.58 -7.26
CA VAL A 55 2.72 1.88 -6.02
C VAL A 55 3.96 2.48 -5.35
N SER A 56 4.17 2.17 -4.06
CA SER A 56 5.40 2.57 -3.39
C SER A 56 6.58 1.72 -3.85
N LEU A 57 7.78 2.29 -3.77
CA LEU A 57 9.01 1.55 -4.07
C LEU A 57 9.18 0.34 -3.15
N ASP A 58 8.83 0.49 -1.88
CA ASP A 58 8.90 -0.61 -0.91
C ASP A 58 7.94 -1.75 -1.29
N ASP A 59 6.70 -1.43 -1.66
CA ASP A 59 5.74 -2.44 -2.10
C ASP A 59 6.20 -3.13 -3.38
N LEU A 60 6.72 -2.38 -4.34
CA LEU A 60 7.26 -2.97 -5.57
C LEU A 60 8.38 -3.98 -5.26
N ALA A 61 9.28 -3.63 -4.34
CA ALA A 61 10.43 -4.45 -3.99
C ALA A 61 10.08 -5.64 -3.10
N ASN A 62 9.23 -5.44 -2.10
CA ASN A 62 9.11 -6.35 -0.97
C ASN A 62 7.68 -6.87 -0.71
N TYR A 63 6.68 -6.42 -1.47
CA TYR A 63 5.32 -6.86 -1.21
C TYR A 63 5.19 -8.38 -1.37
N GLU A 64 4.64 -9.01 -0.34
CA GLU A 64 4.22 -10.39 -0.37
C GLU A 64 2.74 -10.45 0.01
N PRO A 65 1.91 -11.17 -0.77
CA PRO A 65 0.50 -11.32 -0.41
C PRO A 65 0.37 -11.92 0.99
N ALA A 66 -0.31 -11.22 1.88
CA ALA A 66 -0.58 -11.75 3.22
C ALA A 66 -1.62 -12.85 3.13
N ASP A 67 -1.35 -13.99 3.79
CA ASP A 67 -2.31 -15.06 4.05
C ASP A 67 -3.07 -15.59 2.83
N ASN A 68 -2.45 -15.62 1.67
CA ASN A 68 -3.06 -16.13 0.44
C ASN A 68 -4.39 -15.45 0.05
N LEU A 69 -4.60 -14.21 0.47
CA LEU A 69 -5.81 -13.45 0.14
C LEU A 69 -5.94 -13.17 -1.36
N GLY A 70 -4.88 -13.40 -2.14
CA GLY A 70 -4.88 -13.19 -3.59
C GLY A 70 -5.11 -11.75 -4.01
N LEU A 71 -4.92 -10.81 -3.09
CA LEU A 71 -5.10 -9.39 -3.37
C LEU A 71 -3.88 -8.81 -4.08
N ASP A 72 -4.15 -7.86 -4.95
CA ASP A 72 -3.11 -7.16 -5.71
C ASP A 72 -2.33 -6.20 -4.82
N LEU A 73 -1.17 -5.72 -5.32
CA LEU A 73 -0.41 -4.70 -4.63
C LEU A 73 -1.28 -3.46 -4.40
N PRO A 74 -1.30 -2.93 -3.16
CA PRO A 74 -2.08 -1.73 -2.90
C PRO A 74 -1.48 -0.52 -3.62
N PRO A 75 -2.31 0.46 -4.06
CA PRO A 75 -1.82 1.71 -4.59
C PRO A 75 -0.94 2.45 -3.58
N LYS A 76 -0.08 3.34 -4.07
CA LYS A 76 0.76 4.17 -3.21
C LYS A 76 -0.09 4.89 -2.14
N GLY A 77 0.34 4.81 -0.89
CA GLY A 77 -0.38 5.38 0.25
C GLY A 77 -1.46 4.49 0.84
N LYS A 78 -1.76 3.36 0.19
CA LYS A 78 -2.67 2.32 0.71
C LYS A 78 -1.84 1.13 1.18
N HIS A 79 -2.30 0.46 2.22
CA HIS A 79 -1.56 -0.64 2.83
C HIS A 79 -2.50 -1.78 3.21
N LEU A 80 -2.03 -3.01 2.99
CA LEU A 80 -2.66 -4.22 3.50
C LEU A 80 -1.72 -4.79 4.59
N PHE A 81 -2.17 -4.76 5.84
CA PHE A 81 -1.35 -5.18 6.98
C PHE A 81 -1.54 -6.65 7.37
N GLY A 82 -2.41 -7.37 6.68
CA GLY A 82 -2.70 -8.77 6.95
C GLY A 82 -4.05 -9.00 7.61
N MET A 83 -4.28 -10.25 8.04
CA MET A 83 -5.48 -10.65 8.78
C MET A 83 -5.17 -10.75 10.26
N VAL A 84 -6.15 -10.40 11.08
CA VAL A 84 -6.10 -10.55 12.54
C VAL A 84 -7.30 -11.35 13.00
N THR A 85 -7.18 -12.03 14.13
CA THR A 85 -8.26 -12.82 14.72
C THR A 85 -8.84 -12.06 15.92
N VAL A 86 -10.16 -11.97 15.97
CA VAL A 86 -10.88 -11.35 17.08
C VAL A 86 -10.85 -12.29 18.28
N GLY A 87 -10.40 -11.79 19.44
CA GLY A 87 -10.40 -12.53 20.69
C GLY A 87 -11.78 -12.59 21.37
N ASP A 88 -11.87 -13.33 22.45
CA ASP A 88 -13.13 -13.58 23.19
C ASP A 88 -13.84 -12.31 23.65
N LYS A 89 -13.10 -11.26 23.91
CA LYS A 89 -13.63 -9.97 24.37
C LYS A 89 -13.78 -8.94 23.24
N GLY A 90 -13.73 -9.39 21.99
CA GLY A 90 -13.82 -8.51 20.84
C GLY A 90 -12.57 -7.71 20.53
N GLN A 91 -11.42 -8.03 21.13
CA GLN A 91 -10.17 -7.33 20.85
C GLN A 91 -9.40 -7.94 19.70
N ILE A 92 -8.62 -7.10 19.02
CA ILE A 92 -7.64 -7.50 18.02
C ILE A 92 -6.28 -6.91 18.37
N VAL A 93 -5.21 -7.55 17.90
CA VAL A 93 -3.87 -6.96 17.94
C VAL A 93 -3.67 -6.16 16.65
N ILE A 94 -3.41 -4.87 16.80
CA ILE A 94 -3.07 -4.04 15.64
C ILE A 94 -1.70 -4.50 15.10
N PRO A 95 -1.58 -4.87 13.82
CA PRO A 95 -0.30 -5.32 13.26
C PRO A 95 0.84 -4.34 13.52
N SER A 96 2.02 -4.86 13.81
CA SER A 96 3.18 -4.02 14.17
C SER A 96 3.55 -3.01 13.08
N LYS A 97 3.44 -3.38 11.81
CA LYS A 97 3.69 -2.47 10.69
C LYS A 97 2.70 -1.30 10.68
N ALA A 98 1.43 -1.55 10.98
CA ALA A 98 0.41 -0.50 11.10
C ALA A 98 0.72 0.43 12.28
N ARG A 99 1.09 -0.13 13.44
CA ARG A 99 1.46 0.66 14.61
C ARG A 99 2.63 1.59 14.33
N LYS A 100 3.65 1.09 13.63
CA LYS A 100 4.83 1.87 13.25
C LYS A 100 4.49 2.99 12.26
N LEU A 101 3.74 2.65 11.22
CA LEU A 101 3.38 3.61 10.17
C LEU A 101 2.54 4.75 10.71
N PHE A 102 1.57 4.45 11.56
CA PHE A 102 0.65 5.44 12.13
C PHE A 102 1.07 5.95 13.51
N ASN A 103 2.27 5.59 13.99
CA ASN A 103 2.81 6.02 15.29
C ASN A 103 1.86 5.71 16.46
N ILE A 104 1.32 4.50 16.48
CA ILE A 104 0.43 4.04 17.54
C ILE A 104 1.28 3.41 18.65
N SER A 105 1.18 3.96 19.86
CA SER A 105 1.95 3.55 21.03
C SER A 105 1.01 3.13 22.18
N PRO A 106 1.50 2.32 23.13
CA PRO A 106 0.70 1.99 24.32
C PRO A 106 0.21 3.23 25.06
N GLY A 107 -1.06 3.24 25.40
CA GLY A 107 -1.70 4.39 26.04
C GLY A 107 -2.37 5.36 25.10
N ASP A 108 -2.11 5.26 23.80
CA ASP A 108 -2.80 6.09 22.80
C ASP A 108 -4.29 5.77 22.77
N GLN A 109 -5.09 6.81 22.61
CA GLN A 109 -6.52 6.66 22.41
C GLN A 109 -6.85 6.64 20.93
N LEU A 110 -7.74 5.74 20.55
CA LEU A 110 -8.19 5.57 19.18
C LEU A 110 -9.69 5.83 19.09
N VAL A 111 -10.12 6.47 18.03
CA VAL A 111 -11.55 6.61 17.68
C VAL A 111 -11.89 5.51 16.69
N VAL A 112 -12.96 4.77 16.98
CA VAL A 112 -13.48 3.73 16.12
C VAL A 112 -14.73 4.27 15.44
N LEU A 113 -14.71 4.32 14.12
CA LEU A 113 -15.79 4.81 13.28
C LEU A 113 -16.39 3.65 12.52
N GLY A 114 -17.68 3.78 12.19
CA GLY A 114 -18.38 2.76 11.41
C GLY A 114 -19.25 3.36 10.33
N ASP A 115 -19.29 2.67 9.20
CA ASP A 115 -20.22 2.92 8.10
C ASP A 115 -20.81 1.57 7.70
N GLU A 116 -22.12 1.44 7.76
CA GLU A 116 -22.80 0.16 7.48
C GLU A 116 -22.47 -0.40 6.10
N SER A 117 -22.18 0.47 5.14
CA SER A 117 -21.85 0.06 3.76
C SER A 117 -20.37 -0.24 3.54
N GLN A 118 -19.48 0.33 4.35
CA GLN A 118 -18.02 0.24 4.13
C GLN A 118 -17.29 -0.53 5.23
N GLY A 119 -17.81 -0.55 6.46
CA GLY A 119 -17.16 -1.20 7.58
C GLY A 119 -16.63 -0.21 8.62
N MET A 120 -15.63 -0.63 9.38
CA MET A 120 -15.07 0.16 10.46
C MET A 120 -13.71 0.73 10.09
N ALA A 121 -13.42 1.92 10.64
CA ALA A 121 -12.12 2.57 10.55
C ALA A 121 -11.64 2.94 11.96
N ILE A 122 -10.33 2.92 12.14
CA ILE A 122 -9.67 3.27 13.40
C ILE A 122 -8.74 4.44 13.12
N LEU A 123 -8.85 5.50 13.90
CA LEU A 123 -8.02 6.70 13.80
C LEU A 123 -7.46 7.05 15.18
N LYS A 124 -6.27 7.64 15.23
CA LYS A 124 -5.78 8.24 16.48
C LYS A 124 -6.74 9.37 16.88
N ALA A 125 -7.12 9.41 18.15
CA ALA A 125 -8.06 10.41 18.67
C ALA A 125 -7.61 11.84 18.34
N LYS A 126 -6.31 12.11 18.45
CA LYS A 126 -5.70 13.40 18.11
C LYS A 126 -5.96 13.79 16.65
N ASP A 127 -5.76 12.86 15.72
CA ASP A 127 -5.96 13.11 14.29
C ASP A 127 -7.43 13.34 13.96
N PHE A 128 -8.32 12.58 14.58
CA PHE A 128 -9.75 12.75 14.42
C PHE A 128 -10.21 14.12 14.92
N LEU A 129 -9.74 14.56 16.10
CA LEU A 129 -10.08 15.87 16.67
C LEU A 129 -9.57 17.01 15.78
N ASN A 130 -8.38 16.89 15.25
CA ASN A 130 -7.83 17.87 14.31
C ASN A 130 -8.68 17.99 13.06
N MET A 131 -9.11 16.87 12.47
CA MET A 131 -9.99 16.82 11.31
C MET A 131 -11.35 17.46 11.60
N ALA A 132 -11.95 17.15 12.75
CA ALA A 132 -13.23 17.72 13.17
C ALA A 132 -13.13 19.24 13.36
N ASN A 133 -12.04 19.75 13.94
CA ASN A 133 -11.78 21.18 14.11
C ASN A 133 -11.59 21.89 12.77
N MET A 134 -10.90 21.28 11.82
CA MET A 134 -10.75 21.80 10.46
C MET A 134 -12.10 21.95 9.76
N ILE A 135 -12.97 20.98 9.89
CA ILE A 135 -14.34 21.01 9.30
C ILE A 135 -15.16 22.14 9.93
N ARG A 136 -15.14 22.28 11.26
CA ARG A 136 -15.83 23.37 11.96
C ARG A 136 -15.35 24.74 11.49
N LYS A 137 -14.04 24.92 11.34
CA LYS A 137 -13.47 26.18 10.86
C LYS A 137 -13.92 26.49 9.44
N ALA A 138 -13.89 25.51 8.54
CA ALA A 138 -14.35 25.68 7.16
C ALA A 138 -15.82 26.07 7.08
N ILE A 139 -16.68 25.54 7.96
CA ILE A 139 -18.10 25.90 8.04
C ILE A 139 -18.29 27.34 8.55
N LYS A 140 -17.50 27.75 9.56
CA LYS A 140 -17.57 29.11 10.10
C LYS A 140 -17.12 30.19 9.12
N ASP A 141 -16.18 29.87 8.25
CA ASP A 141 -15.60 30.81 7.28
C ASP A 141 -16.44 30.92 5.99
N ARG A 142 -17.59 30.25 5.94
CA ARG A 142 -18.57 30.39 4.83
C ARG A 142 -19.43 31.64 4.98
#